data_e31df21aaaf1a916a05eca95bf21a4c6
#
_entry.id   e31df21aaaf1a916a05eca95bf21a4c6
#
_cell.length_a   1.000
_cell.length_b   1.000
_cell.length_c   1.000
_cell.angle_alpha   90.00
_cell.angle_beta   90.00
_cell.angle_gamma   90.00
#
_symmetry.space_group_name_H-M   'P 1'
#
loop_
_entity.id
_entity.type
_entity.pdbx_description
1 polymer ?
#
loop_
_entity_poly.entity_id
_entity_poly.type
_entity_poly.pdbx_seq_one_letter_code
_entity_poly.pdbx_strand_id
1 'polypeptide(L)'
;MIFNALLGISEVDENKVKINYREAVRAIIIQNNKILLVHSNLGDYKFPGGGVEKNESHAEGLIREVAEETGYLNCEIRNKMGVVIERHIDEYDKNAIFQMTSHYYFCEVNGEKTAQKLDDYEFEQGYTPQWVKLSDAINQNQKIVNQCEQNRWIHRENFVLKELKKIYE
;
A
#
# COMPACT_ATOMS: atom_id res chain seq x y z
N MET A 1 -0.36 12.13 -12.69
CA MET A 1 -0.55 11.74 -11.28
C MET A 1 -1.87 12.29 -10.82
N ILE A 2 -2.67 11.47 -10.15
CA ILE A 2 -4.02 11.80 -9.66
C ILE A 2 -3.98 12.35 -8.24
N PHE A 3 -3.04 11.84 -7.43
CA PHE A 3 -2.86 12.29 -6.06
C PHE A 3 -1.38 12.43 -5.69
N ASN A 4 -1.13 13.31 -4.74
CA ASN A 4 0.16 13.48 -4.07
C ASN A 4 -0.13 14.00 -2.66
N ALA A 5 0.30 13.28 -1.63
CA ALA A 5 -0.01 13.61 -0.25
C ALA A 5 1.17 13.40 0.69
N LEU A 6 1.21 14.21 1.73
CA LEU A 6 2.08 14.04 2.89
C LEU A 6 1.20 13.82 4.12
N LEU A 7 1.40 12.70 4.80
CA LEU A 7 0.69 12.31 6.01
C LEU A 7 1.65 12.33 7.21
N GLY A 8 1.15 12.75 8.36
CA GLY A 8 1.91 12.81 9.59
C GLY A 8 2.70 14.12 9.74
N ILE A 9 3.99 14.05 10.07
CA ILE A 9 4.80 15.23 10.36
C ILE A 9 5.08 16.01 9.08
N SER A 10 4.54 17.23 8.99
CA SER A 10 4.63 18.07 7.78
C SER A 10 5.93 18.88 7.69
N GLU A 11 6.41 19.39 8.83
CA GLU A 11 7.62 20.22 8.89
C GLU A 11 8.77 19.48 9.56
N VAL A 12 9.86 19.30 8.81
CA VAL A 12 11.07 18.64 9.29
C VAL A 12 12.28 19.46 8.83
N ASP A 13 13.09 19.89 9.79
CA ASP A 13 14.39 20.49 9.48
C ASP A 13 15.42 19.36 9.30
N GLU A 14 15.66 18.98 8.04
CA GLU A 14 16.57 17.89 7.67
C GLU A 14 18.02 18.12 8.09
N ASN A 15 18.39 19.37 8.43
CA ASN A 15 19.73 19.68 8.98
C ASN A 15 19.85 19.37 10.46
N LYS A 16 18.73 19.21 11.18
CA LYS A 16 18.69 18.98 12.62
C LYS A 16 18.22 17.59 13.04
N VAL A 17 17.52 16.89 12.14
CA VAL A 17 16.92 15.60 12.45
C VAL A 17 17.33 14.59 11.38
N LYS A 18 17.80 13.43 11.82
CA LYS A 18 18.07 12.29 10.94
C LYS A 18 16.76 11.77 10.34
N ILE A 19 16.75 11.49 9.03
CA ILE A 19 15.62 10.87 8.38
C ILE A 19 16.03 9.48 7.87
N ASN A 20 15.28 8.45 8.31
CA ASN A 20 15.39 7.08 7.83
C ASN A 20 14.36 6.90 6.70
N TYR A 21 14.83 6.77 5.47
CA TYR A 21 14.00 6.65 4.28
C TYR A 21 13.69 5.20 3.93
N ARG A 22 12.47 4.95 3.51
CA ARG A 22 12.06 3.71 2.87
C ARG A 22 11.17 4.01 1.67
N GLU A 23 11.38 3.31 0.56
CA GLU A 23 10.49 3.32 -0.60
C GLU A 23 9.62 2.08 -0.64
N ALA A 24 8.40 2.24 -1.09
CA ALA A 24 7.47 1.15 -1.34
C ALA A 24 6.72 1.38 -2.65
N VAL A 25 6.30 0.29 -3.26
CA VAL A 25 5.47 0.26 -4.47
C VAL A 25 4.14 -0.40 -4.18
N ARG A 26 3.05 0.13 -4.75
CA ARG A 26 1.68 -0.33 -4.52
C ARG A 26 0.93 -0.45 -5.84
N ALA A 27 0.23 -1.57 -6.03
CA ALA A 27 -0.57 -1.82 -7.22
C ALA A 27 -2.02 -1.38 -7.03
N ILE A 28 -2.53 -0.61 -7.98
CA ILE A 28 -3.95 -0.30 -8.14
C ILE A 28 -4.46 -1.18 -9.27
N ILE A 29 -5.27 -2.19 -8.93
CA ILE A 29 -5.77 -3.19 -9.88
C ILE A 29 -7.29 -3.17 -9.81
N ILE A 30 -7.95 -2.66 -10.86
CA ILE A 30 -9.40 -2.50 -10.90
C ILE A 30 -9.94 -3.27 -12.10
N GLN A 31 -10.89 -4.16 -11.87
CA GLN A 31 -11.61 -4.93 -12.91
C GLN A 31 -13.08 -5.09 -12.50
N ASN A 32 -13.99 -4.97 -13.45
CA ASN A 32 -15.44 -5.19 -13.21
C ASN A 32 -16.00 -4.40 -12.01
N ASN A 33 -15.61 -3.14 -11.86
CA ASN A 33 -15.99 -2.25 -10.75
C ASN A 33 -15.57 -2.76 -9.36
N LYS A 34 -14.54 -3.59 -9.30
CA LYS A 34 -13.91 -4.05 -8.07
C LYS A 34 -12.41 -3.79 -8.10
N ILE A 35 -11.86 -3.55 -6.94
CA ILE A 35 -10.41 -3.43 -6.73
C ILE A 35 -9.88 -4.70 -6.07
N LEU A 36 -8.70 -5.15 -6.51
CA LEU A 36 -7.97 -6.23 -5.86
C LEU A 36 -7.18 -5.65 -4.68
N LEU A 37 -7.50 -6.08 -3.49
CA LEU A 37 -6.82 -5.70 -2.25
C LEU A 37 -6.43 -6.95 -1.48
N VAL A 38 -5.48 -6.80 -0.56
CA VAL A 38 -5.09 -7.81 0.41
C VAL A 38 -5.86 -7.55 1.70
N HIS A 39 -6.60 -8.56 2.17
CA HIS A 39 -7.33 -8.53 3.42
C HIS A 39 -6.53 -9.22 4.52
N SER A 40 -6.38 -8.60 5.68
CA SER A 40 -5.69 -9.18 6.83
C SER A 40 -6.65 -9.74 7.87
N ASN A 41 -6.13 -10.54 8.81
CA ASN A 41 -6.91 -11.07 9.94
C ASN A 41 -7.32 -9.97 10.96
N LEU A 42 -6.76 -8.76 10.85
CA LEU A 42 -7.23 -7.57 11.57
C LEU A 42 -8.49 -6.98 10.96
N GLY A 43 -8.86 -7.43 9.76
CA GLY A 43 -10.04 -7.00 9.03
C GLY A 43 -9.82 -5.81 8.10
N ASP A 44 -8.60 -5.29 7.97
CA ASP A 44 -8.26 -4.20 7.06
C ASP A 44 -7.95 -4.68 5.64
N TYR A 45 -8.07 -3.74 4.72
CA TYR A 45 -7.70 -3.89 3.32
C TYR A 45 -6.48 -3.04 2.98
N LYS A 46 -5.52 -3.63 2.27
CA LYS A 46 -4.28 -2.98 1.81
C LYS A 46 -4.12 -3.15 0.30
N PHE A 47 -3.48 -2.18 -0.34
CA PHE A 47 -3.03 -2.35 -1.72
C PHE A 47 -1.91 -3.40 -1.78
N PRO A 48 -1.94 -4.33 -2.76
CA PRO A 48 -0.83 -5.23 -2.99
C PRO A 48 0.47 -4.45 -3.22
N GLY A 49 1.55 -4.86 -2.56
CA GLY A 49 2.83 -4.21 -2.69
C GLY A 49 3.57 -4.05 -1.38
N GLY A 50 4.86 -3.80 -1.46
CA GLY A 50 5.77 -3.72 -0.33
C GLY A 50 6.98 -2.84 -0.58
N GLY A 51 8.01 -3.04 0.21
CA GLY A 51 9.25 -2.30 0.11
C GLY A 51 10.03 -2.64 -1.15
N VAL A 52 10.63 -1.62 -1.75
CA VAL A 52 11.59 -1.82 -2.86
C VAL A 52 12.90 -2.31 -2.28
N GLU A 53 13.41 -3.42 -2.80
CA GLU A 53 14.67 -4.01 -2.36
C GLU A 53 15.89 -3.27 -2.96
N LYS A 54 17.05 -3.52 -2.37
CA LYS A 54 18.30 -2.93 -2.87
C LYS A 54 18.58 -3.42 -4.30
N ASN A 55 18.84 -2.48 -5.20
CA ASN A 55 19.07 -2.71 -6.64
C ASN A 55 17.85 -3.22 -7.42
N GLU A 56 16.67 -3.15 -6.86
CA GLU A 56 15.39 -3.47 -7.51
C GLU A 56 14.78 -2.19 -8.09
N SER A 57 14.28 -2.24 -9.30
CA SER A 57 13.46 -1.16 -9.85
C SER A 57 12.04 -1.21 -9.27
N HIS A 58 11.30 -0.10 -9.34
CA HIS A 58 9.90 -0.08 -8.93
C HIS A 58 9.04 -1.12 -9.68
N ALA A 59 9.34 -1.33 -10.96
CA ALA A 59 8.60 -2.31 -11.77
C ALA A 59 8.87 -3.75 -11.30
N GLU A 60 10.13 -4.10 -11.05
CA GLU A 60 10.51 -5.43 -10.54
C GLU A 60 9.88 -5.67 -9.16
N GLY A 61 10.01 -4.71 -8.23
CA GLY A 61 9.43 -4.81 -6.91
C GLY A 61 7.92 -4.97 -6.94
N LEU A 62 7.25 -4.20 -7.78
CA LEU A 62 5.79 -4.26 -7.89
C LEU A 62 5.28 -5.59 -8.44
N ILE A 63 5.94 -6.12 -9.49
CA ILE A 63 5.60 -7.43 -10.09
C ILE A 63 5.85 -8.54 -9.07
N ARG A 64 6.96 -8.50 -8.35
CA ARG A 64 7.30 -9.47 -7.30
C ARG A 64 6.26 -9.46 -6.19
N GLU A 65 5.95 -8.30 -5.62
CA GLU A 65 4.99 -8.15 -4.52
C GLU A 65 3.57 -8.58 -4.92
N VAL A 66 3.10 -8.21 -6.12
CA VAL A 66 1.79 -8.64 -6.61
C VAL A 66 1.74 -10.16 -6.74
N ALA A 67 2.79 -10.79 -7.25
CA ALA A 67 2.85 -12.25 -7.36
C ALA A 67 2.87 -12.93 -5.98
N GLU A 68 3.68 -12.42 -5.05
CA GLU A 68 3.82 -12.97 -3.70
C GLU A 68 2.53 -12.87 -2.88
N GLU A 69 1.90 -11.69 -2.86
CA GLU A 69 0.71 -11.44 -2.04
C GLU A 69 -0.59 -11.91 -2.68
N THR A 70 -0.69 -11.92 -4.01
CA THR A 70 -1.97 -12.20 -4.71
C THR A 70 -1.97 -13.47 -5.55
N GLY A 71 -0.80 -14.02 -5.87
CA GLY A 71 -0.64 -15.16 -6.74
C GLY A 71 -0.69 -14.86 -8.24
N TYR A 72 -0.98 -13.62 -8.67
CA TYR A 72 -0.95 -13.25 -10.09
C TYR A 72 0.46 -13.07 -10.60
N LEU A 73 0.91 -13.95 -11.51
CA LEU A 73 2.25 -13.87 -12.13
C LEU A 73 2.33 -12.84 -13.26
N ASN A 74 1.22 -12.61 -13.96
CA ASN A 74 1.15 -11.67 -15.07
C ASN A 74 0.57 -10.34 -14.59
N CYS A 75 1.45 -9.44 -14.17
CA CYS A 75 1.11 -8.07 -13.79
C CYS A 75 1.72 -7.09 -14.79
N GLU A 76 0.88 -6.38 -15.51
CA GLU A 76 1.30 -5.34 -16.46
C GLU A 76 1.14 -3.96 -15.83
N ILE A 77 2.26 -3.26 -15.67
CA ILE A 77 2.28 -1.92 -15.08
C ILE A 77 1.95 -0.91 -16.18
N ARG A 78 0.94 -0.07 -15.93
CA ARG A 78 0.51 1.00 -16.83
C ARG A 78 1.05 2.36 -16.38
N ASN A 79 0.25 3.12 -15.69
CA ASN A 79 0.54 4.50 -15.33
C ASN A 79 0.85 4.68 -13.84
N LYS A 80 1.78 5.56 -13.53
CA LYS A 80 1.95 6.03 -12.15
C LYS A 80 0.76 6.92 -11.77
N MET A 81 0.02 6.49 -10.74
CA MET A 81 -1.21 7.15 -10.29
C MET A 81 -0.93 8.23 -9.25
N GLY A 82 0.00 7.98 -8.34
CA GLY A 82 0.29 8.94 -7.30
C GLY A 82 1.44 8.56 -6.38
N VAL A 83 1.66 9.42 -5.40
CA VAL A 83 2.65 9.23 -4.33
C VAL A 83 2.02 9.62 -3.00
N VAL A 84 2.26 8.85 -1.97
CA VAL A 84 1.96 9.21 -0.59
C VAL A 84 3.22 9.10 0.23
N ILE A 85 3.58 10.18 0.90
CA ILE A 85 4.68 10.26 1.84
C ILE A 85 4.10 10.20 3.25
N GLU A 86 4.61 9.32 4.09
CA GLU A 86 4.27 9.23 5.50
C GLU A 86 5.50 9.56 6.33
N ARG A 87 5.35 10.43 7.32
CA ARG A 87 6.41 10.79 8.27
C ARG A 87 5.94 10.62 9.70
N HIS A 88 6.71 9.91 10.49
CA HIS A 88 6.49 9.76 11.93
C HIS A 88 7.82 9.60 12.66
N ILE A 89 7.79 9.69 13.98
CA ILE A 89 8.98 9.39 14.80
C ILE A 89 9.36 7.92 14.56
N ASP A 90 10.64 7.67 14.32
CA ASP A 90 11.15 6.32 14.09
C ASP A 90 10.91 5.44 15.34
N GLU A 91 10.49 4.19 15.11
CA GLU A 91 10.17 3.26 16.21
C GLU A 91 11.42 2.84 16.99
N TYR A 92 12.55 2.74 16.31
CA TYR A 92 13.82 2.26 16.87
C TYR A 92 14.77 3.39 17.27
N ASP A 93 14.60 4.60 16.71
CA ASP A 93 15.40 5.78 17.02
C ASP A 93 14.49 7.00 17.25
N LYS A 94 14.19 7.29 18.52
CA LYS A 94 13.30 8.40 18.90
C LYS A 94 13.83 9.81 18.53
N ASN A 95 15.11 9.91 18.14
CA ASN A 95 15.71 11.14 17.64
C ASN A 95 15.69 11.24 16.10
N ALA A 96 15.13 10.27 15.43
CA ALA A 96 15.00 10.22 13.97
C ALA A 96 13.53 10.25 13.54
N ILE A 97 13.33 10.69 12.29
CA ILE A 97 12.05 10.58 11.57
C ILE A 97 12.14 9.39 10.64
N PHE A 98 11.15 8.53 10.66
CA PHE A 98 10.95 7.54 9.61
C PHE A 98 10.08 8.15 8.50
N GLN A 99 10.55 8.07 7.26
CA GLN A 99 9.80 8.49 6.08
C GLN A 99 9.60 7.33 5.13
N MET A 100 8.33 6.95 4.92
CA MET A 100 7.93 6.02 3.87
C MET A 100 7.42 6.81 2.66
N THR A 101 7.97 6.55 1.49
CA THR A 101 7.45 7.05 0.20
C THR A 101 6.81 5.90 -0.55
N SER A 102 5.48 5.90 -0.65
CA SER A 102 4.71 4.87 -1.36
C SER A 102 4.34 5.36 -2.76
N HIS A 103 4.78 4.64 -3.78
CA HIS A 103 4.51 4.93 -5.19
C HIS A 103 3.39 4.01 -5.69
N TYR A 104 2.32 4.58 -6.21
CA TYR A 104 1.13 3.86 -6.67
C TYR A 104 1.10 3.80 -8.19
N TYR A 105 0.89 2.60 -8.72
CA TYR A 105 0.82 2.33 -10.16
C TYR A 105 -0.49 1.62 -10.50
N PHE A 106 -1.14 2.06 -11.57
CA PHE A 106 -2.24 1.31 -12.16
C PHE A 106 -1.68 0.09 -12.86
N CYS A 107 -2.24 -1.08 -12.55
CA CYS A 107 -1.78 -2.36 -13.07
C CYS A 107 -2.97 -3.18 -13.58
N GLU A 108 -2.69 -4.01 -14.58
CA GLU A 108 -3.60 -5.03 -15.08
C GLU A 108 -3.02 -6.40 -14.75
N VAL A 109 -3.88 -7.30 -14.29
CA VAL A 109 -3.52 -8.69 -14.03
C VAL A 109 -4.35 -9.61 -14.89
N ASN A 110 -3.75 -10.67 -15.39
CA ASN A 110 -4.42 -11.68 -16.17
C ASN A 110 -3.78 -13.06 -15.96
N GLY A 111 -4.45 -14.09 -16.50
CA GLY A 111 -3.95 -15.45 -16.49
C GLY A 111 -4.18 -16.20 -15.20
N GLU A 112 -3.40 -17.27 -15.04
CA GLU A 112 -3.52 -18.17 -13.91
C GLU A 112 -2.91 -17.60 -12.65
N LYS A 113 -3.52 -17.97 -11.51
CA LYS A 113 -2.98 -17.69 -10.19
C LYS A 113 -2.15 -18.86 -9.70
N THR A 114 -1.05 -18.55 -9.03
CA THR A 114 -0.30 -19.50 -8.22
C THR A 114 -0.62 -19.34 -6.73
N ALA A 115 -0.06 -20.20 -5.90
CA ALA A 115 -0.09 -20.00 -4.46
C ALA A 115 0.66 -18.71 -4.07
N GLN A 116 0.16 -18.01 -3.05
CA GLN A 116 0.87 -16.90 -2.42
C GLN A 116 2.24 -17.36 -1.87
N LYS A 117 3.19 -16.45 -1.81
CA LYS A 117 4.50 -16.64 -1.18
C LYS A 117 4.70 -15.53 -0.15
N LEU A 118 3.93 -15.60 0.90
CA LEU A 118 3.93 -14.60 1.97
C LEU A 118 5.21 -14.71 2.80
N ASP A 119 5.71 -13.57 3.28
CA ASP A 119 6.71 -13.56 4.34
C ASP A 119 6.08 -13.96 5.69
N ASP A 120 6.91 -14.15 6.72
CA ASP A 120 6.43 -14.62 8.04
C ASP A 120 5.39 -13.67 8.65
N TYR A 121 5.60 -12.36 8.52
CA TYR A 121 4.69 -11.33 9.03
C TYR A 121 3.34 -11.33 8.30
N GLU A 122 3.36 -11.43 6.97
CA GLU A 122 2.16 -11.46 6.12
C GLU A 122 1.36 -12.74 6.35
N PHE A 123 2.06 -13.86 6.52
CA PHE A 123 1.46 -15.14 6.86
C PHE A 123 0.79 -15.11 8.23
N GLU A 124 1.43 -14.56 9.25
CA GLU A 124 0.87 -14.37 10.60
C GLU A 124 -0.36 -13.45 10.57
N GLN A 125 -0.36 -12.44 9.72
CA GLN A 125 -1.49 -11.55 9.52
C GLN A 125 -2.58 -12.12 8.59
N GLY A 126 -2.41 -13.33 8.09
CA GLY A 126 -3.41 -14.04 7.30
C GLY A 126 -3.80 -13.33 6.00
N TYR A 127 -2.82 -12.76 5.29
CA TYR A 127 -3.04 -12.02 4.05
C TYR A 127 -3.76 -12.87 3.00
N THR A 128 -4.91 -12.38 2.53
CA THR A 128 -5.71 -13.02 1.47
C THR A 128 -6.13 -11.99 0.42
N PRO A 129 -5.88 -12.25 -0.88
CA PRO A 129 -6.32 -11.36 -1.94
C PRO A 129 -7.83 -11.43 -2.15
N GLN A 130 -8.49 -10.28 -2.22
CA GLN A 130 -9.95 -10.19 -2.40
C GLN A 130 -10.29 -9.09 -3.41
N TRP A 131 -11.26 -9.38 -4.28
CA TRP A 131 -11.91 -8.42 -5.15
C TRP A 131 -13.09 -7.78 -4.42
N VAL A 132 -13.00 -6.49 -4.10
CA VAL A 132 -13.96 -5.76 -3.28
C VAL A 132 -14.36 -4.45 -3.96
N LYS A 133 -15.55 -3.91 -3.68
CA LYS A 133 -15.91 -2.56 -4.11
C LYS A 133 -15.12 -1.53 -3.31
N LEU A 134 -14.76 -0.40 -3.94
CA LEU A 134 -14.03 0.68 -3.28
C LEU A 134 -14.77 1.18 -2.02
N SER A 135 -16.08 1.41 -2.14
CA SER A 135 -16.92 1.83 -1.02
C SER A 135 -16.89 0.86 0.16
N ASP A 136 -16.90 -0.46 -0.10
CA ASP A 136 -16.91 -1.48 0.95
C ASP A 136 -15.56 -1.54 1.67
N ALA A 137 -14.44 -1.47 0.92
CA ALA A 137 -13.09 -1.42 1.47
C ALA A 137 -12.88 -0.16 2.34
N ILE A 138 -13.32 1.02 1.87
CA ILE A 138 -13.25 2.28 2.63
C ILE A 138 -14.02 2.16 3.94
N ASN A 139 -15.26 1.66 3.89
CA ASN A 139 -16.11 1.52 5.07
C ASN A 139 -15.52 0.55 6.08
N GLN A 140 -14.98 -0.58 5.61
CA GLN A 140 -14.33 -1.56 6.47
C GLN A 140 -13.08 -0.99 7.14
N ASN A 141 -12.19 -0.36 6.38
CA ASN A 141 -11.00 0.28 6.92
C ASN A 141 -11.34 1.40 7.90
N GLN A 142 -12.41 2.17 7.66
CA GLN A 142 -12.84 3.21 8.60
C GLN A 142 -13.31 2.64 9.94
N LYS A 143 -13.96 1.48 9.94
CA LYS A 143 -14.32 0.78 11.19
C LYS A 143 -13.08 0.37 11.99
N ILE A 144 -12.06 -0.16 11.30
CA ILE A 144 -10.81 -0.57 11.95
C ILE A 144 -10.05 0.63 12.51
N VAL A 145 -9.94 1.74 11.78
CA VAL A 145 -9.33 2.99 12.29
C VAL A 145 -9.99 3.43 13.59
N ASN A 146 -11.31 3.40 13.66
CA ASN A 146 -12.05 3.82 14.86
C ASN A 146 -11.84 2.87 16.06
N GLN A 147 -11.41 1.66 15.83
CA GLN A 147 -11.17 0.65 16.88
C GLN A 147 -9.70 0.57 17.35
N CYS A 148 -8.75 1.00 16.51
CA CYS A 148 -7.33 0.80 16.76
C CYS A 148 -6.50 1.98 16.24
N GLU A 149 -6.13 2.90 17.12
CA GLU A 149 -5.33 4.09 16.77
C GLU A 149 -3.91 3.76 16.29
N GLN A 150 -3.41 2.55 16.56
CA GLN A 150 -2.03 2.16 16.26
C GLN A 150 -1.77 1.82 14.79
N ASN A 151 -2.82 1.60 13.99
CA ASN A 151 -2.69 1.14 12.60
C ASN A 151 -2.58 2.32 11.61
N ARG A 152 -1.45 3.02 11.62
CA ARG A 152 -1.22 4.22 10.80
C ARG A 152 -1.35 3.99 9.31
N TRP A 153 -0.93 2.82 8.80
CA TRP A 153 -1.03 2.48 7.37
C TRP A 153 -2.47 2.50 6.84
N ILE A 154 -3.48 2.25 7.67
CA ILE A 154 -4.89 2.28 7.24
C ILE A 154 -5.30 3.70 6.80
N HIS A 155 -4.76 4.75 7.40
CA HIS A 155 -5.02 6.13 6.97
C HIS A 155 -4.52 6.39 5.55
N ARG A 156 -3.33 5.90 5.22
CA ARG A 156 -2.79 5.96 3.85
C ARG A 156 -3.66 5.18 2.88
N GLU A 157 -4.00 3.93 3.21
CA GLU A 157 -4.84 3.09 2.37
C GLU A 157 -6.20 3.77 2.10
N ASN A 158 -6.86 4.27 3.16
CA ASN A 158 -8.14 4.96 3.02
C ASN A 158 -8.05 6.28 2.25
N PHE A 159 -6.96 7.02 2.40
CA PHE A 159 -6.73 8.22 1.59
C PHE A 159 -6.75 7.85 0.10
N VAL A 160 -5.94 6.88 -0.30
CA VAL A 160 -5.84 6.48 -1.72
C VAL A 160 -7.15 5.89 -2.23
N LEU A 161 -7.81 5.02 -1.47
CA LEU A 161 -9.12 4.46 -1.84
C LEU A 161 -10.17 5.55 -2.08
N LYS A 162 -10.18 6.61 -1.25
CA LYS A 162 -11.09 7.76 -1.43
C LYS A 162 -10.76 8.57 -2.68
N GLU A 163 -9.49 8.77 -3.00
CA GLU A 163 -9.08 9.43 -4.26
C GLU A 163 -9.52 8.62 -5.49
N LEU A 164 -9.33 7.29 -5.44
CA LEU A 164 -9.79 6.40 -6.51
C LEU A 164 -11.32 6.39 -6.66
N LYS A 165 -12.05 6.44 -5.55
CA LYS A 165 -13.52 6.48 -5.58
C LYS A 165 -14.06 7.68 -6.34
N LYS A 166 -13.42 8.84 -6.25
CA LYS A 166 -13.83 10.05 -7.00
C LYS A 166 -13.78 9.87 -8.52
N ILE A 167 -13.04 8.86 -9.01
CA ILE A 167 -12.78 8.65 -10.42
C ILE A 167 -13.54 7.43 -10.96
N TYR A 168 -13.66 6.39 -10.15
CA TYR A 168 -14.17 5.08 -10.57
C TYR A 168 -15.56 4.72 -10.03
N GLU A 169 -16.10 5.48 -9.08
CA GLU A 169 -17.47 5.42 -8.54
C GLU A 169 -18.13 6.81 -8.50
#